data_c37db52f5c761dc4995db6b641533ec8
#
_entry.id   c37db52f5c761dc4995db6b641533ec8
#
_cell.length_a   1.000
_cell.length_b   1.000
_cell.length_c   1.000
_cell.angle_alpha   90.00
_cell.angle_beta   90.00
_cell.angle_gamma   90.00
#
_symmetry.space_group_name_H-M   'P 1'
#
loop_
_entity.id
_entity.type
_entity.pdbx_description
1 polymer ?
#
loop_
_entity_poly.entity_id
_entity_poly.type
_entity_poly.pdbx_seq_one_letter_code
_entity_poly.pdbx_strand_id
1 'polypeptide(L)'
;MDYKNAGVDIEAGYKSVELMKEHIKQTMRPEVLTNIGGFSGAFSMEAFKNMEKPTLVSGTDGVGTKLKLAFIMDKHDTIGIDCVAMCVNDIACAGGEPLFFLDYIACGKNEPEKIATIVSGVADGCVQSDAALIGGETAEMPGFYPEDEYDLAGFAVGVVDEKDLITGKELRPEDVLIGMASSGVHSNGFSLVRKVFEMTAESLNTYYDELGTTLGEALLAPTKIYVKALTVSYTHLT
;
A
#
# COMPACT_ATOMS: atom_id res chain seq x y z
N MET A 1 5.96 -37.77 1.89
CA MET A 1 6.38 -36.40 1.52
C MET A 1 5.12 -35.58 1.49
N ASP A 2 5.01 -34.55 2.30
CA ASP A 2 3.86 -33.64 2.39
C ASP A 2 4.33 -32.19 2.25
N TYR A 3 3.42 -31.25 2.15
CA TYR A 3 3.71 -29.82 1.99
C TYR A 3 4.56 -29.27 3.14
N LYS A 4 4.32 -29.70 4.37
CA LYS A 4 5.07 -29.26 5.55
C LYS A 4 6.55 -29.69 5.47
N ASN A 5 6.83 -30.90 4.98
CA ASN A 5 8.21 -31.36 4.72
C ASN A 5 8.86 -30.64 3.54
N ALA A 6 8.07 -30.00 2.67
CA ALA A 6 8.55 -29.13 1.58
C ALA A 6 8.74 -27.67 2.02
N GLY A 7 8.44 -27.33 3.30
CA GLY A 7 8.62 -26.00 3.86
C GLY A 7 7.38 -25.09 3.72
N VAL A 8 6.20 -25.63 3.37
CA VAL A 8 4.94 -24.85 3.27
C VAL A 8 4.00 -25.28 4.39
N ASP A 9 3.56 -24.32 5.22
CA ASP A 9 2.64 -24.56 6.33
C ASP A 9 1.21 -24.08 5.99
N ILE A 10 0.37 -25.00 5.53
CA ILE A 10 -1.03 -24.73 5.15
C ILE A 10 -1.85 -24.20 6.33
N GLU A 11 -1.63 -24.70 7.54
CA GLU A 11 -2.35 -24.26 8.74
C GLU A 11 -1.98 -22.80 9.11
N ALA A 12 -0.71 -22.43 8.95
CA ALA A 12 -0.27 -21.03 9.09
C ALA A 12 -0.99 -20.13 8.08
N GLY A 13 -1.16 -20.59 6.84
CA GLY A 13 -1.92 -19.86 5.82
C GLY A 13 -3.37 -19.60 6.24
N TYR A 14 -4.08 -20.63 6.72
CA TYR A 14 -5.46 -20.47 7.21
C TYR A 14 -5.54 -19.52 8.41
N LYS A 15 -4.59 -19.61 9.34
CA LYS A 15 -4.52 -18.73 10.50
C LYS A 15 -4.27 -17.29 10.10
N SER A 16 -3.38 -17.03 9.13
CA SER A 16 -3.14 -15.69 8.59
C SER A 16 -4.43 -15.07 8.07
N VAL A 17 -5.18 -15.80 7.22
CA VAL A 17 -6.46 -15.33 6.68
C VAL A 17 -7.46 -15.02 7.78
N GLU A 18 -7.54 -15.84 8.83
CA GLU A 18 -8.47 -15.61 9.96
C GLU A 18 -8.12 -14.32 10.71
N LEU A 19 -6.84 -14.08 10.99
CA LEU A 19 -6.36 -12.88 11.68
C LEU A 19 -6.57 -11.59 10.87
N MET A 20 -6.52 -11.68 9.54
CA MET A 20 -6.68 -10.52 8.64
C MET A 20 -8.14 -10.05 8.51
N LYS A 21 -9.14 -10.91 8.73
CA LYS A 21 -10.56 -10.65 8.41
C LYS A 21 -11.10 -9.34 8.98
N GLU A 22 -10.84 -9.06 10.26
CA GLU A 22 -11.36 -7.85 10.90
C GLU A 22 -10.72 -6.57 10.34
N HIS A 23 -9.44 -6.62 9.96
CA HIS A 23 -8.76 -5.49 9.31
C HIS A 23 -9.37 -5.23 7.93
N ILE A 24 -9.52 -6.27 7.12
CA ILE A 24 -10.08 -6.17 5.76
C ILE A 24 -11.52 -5.66 5.81
N LYS A 25 -12.32 -6.12 6.76
CA LYS A 25 -13.72 -5.71 6.94
C LYS A 25 -13.89 -4.19 7.10
N GLN A 26 -12.91 -3.50 7.70
CA GLN A 26 -12.94 -2.04 7.88
C GLN A 26 -12.84 -1.28 6.54
N THR A 27 -12.33 -1.90 5.49
CA THR A 27 -12.16 -1.31 4.16
C THR A 27 -13.37 -1.49 3.26
N MET A 28 -14.38 -2.30 3.69
CA MET A 28 -15.49 -2.67 2.83
C MET A 28 -16.38 -1.47 2.47
N ARG A 29 -16.66 -1.36 1.18
CA ARG A 29 -17.58 -0.36 0.60
C ARG A 29 -18.87 -1.04 0.17
N PRO A 30 -19.99 -0.28 0.05
CA PRO A 30 -21.27 -0.83 -0.44
C PRO A 30 -21.19 -1.45 -1.84
N GLU A 31 -20.25 -1.00 -2.66
CA GLU A 31 -20.03 -1.48 -4.02
C GLU A 31 -19.37 -2.86 -4.09
N VAL A 32 -18.76 -3.34 -2.99
CA VAL A 32 -18.13 -4.67 -2.95
C VAL A 32 -19.19 -5.76 -2.91
N LEU A 33 -19.17 -6.66 -3.91
CA LEU A 33 -20.19 -7.70 -4.08
C LEU A 33 -19.75 -9.09 -3.62
N THR A 34 -18.49 -9.25 -3.28
CA THR A 34 -17.89 -10.55 -2.90
C THR A 34 -17.34 -10.50 -1.48
N ASN A 35 -17.32 -11.66 -0.82
CA ASN A 35 -16.64 -11.84 0.46
C ASN A 35 -15.17 -12.24 0.22
N ILE A 36 -14.31 -11.95 1.18
CA ILE A 36 -12.92 -12.42 1.22
C ILE A 36 -12.88 -13.95 1.28
N GLY A 37 -11.96 -14.56 0.54
CA GLY A 37 -11.76 -16.00 0.46
C GLY A 37 -12.32 -16.66 -0.80
N GLY A 38 -12.88 -15.87 -1.72
CA GLY A 38 -13.22 -16.31 -3.08
C GLY A 38 -12.02 -16.20 -4.04
N PHE A 39 -12.19 -16.72 -5.27
CA PHE A 39 -11.15 -16.65 -6.31
C PHE A 39 -11.04 -15.27 -6.97
N SER A 40 -12.02 -14.39 -6.80
CA SER A 40 -12.02 -13.05 -7.39
C SER A 40 -12.77 -12.08 -6.49
N GLY A 41 -12.36 -10.81 -6.54
CA GLY A 41 -13.14 -9.69 -6.00
C GLY A 41 -14.07 -9.12 -7.09
N ALA A 42 -15.29 -8.74 -6.71
CA ALA A 42 -16.22 -8.06 -7.60
C ALA A 42 -16.64 -6.72 -6.99
N PHE A 43 -16.63 -5.68 -7.82
CA PHE A 43 -16.95 -4.31 -7.44
C PHE A 43 -18.01 -3.75 -8.39
N SER A 44 -19.11 -3.22 -7.84
CA SER A 44 -20.22 -2.66 -8.64
C SER A 44 -19.86 -1.28 -9.19
N MET A 45 -20.13 -1.06 -10.46
CA MET A 45 -19.99 0.25 -11.10
C MET A 45 -21.29 1.08 -11.06
N GLU A 46 -22.31 0.64 -10.34
CA GLU A 46 -23.64 1.31 -10.29
C GLU A 46 -23.54 2.75 -9.77
N ALA A 47 -22.65 3.02 -8.80
CA ALA A 47 -22.43 4.37 -8.28
C ALA A 47 -21.89 5.34 -9.35
N PHE A 48 -21.24 4.85 -10.38
CA PHE A 48 -20.56 5.61 -11.44
C PHE A 48 -21.33 5.64 -12.77
N LYS A 49 -22.57 5.16 -12.80
CA LYS A 49 -23.41 5.08 -14.02
C LYS A 49 -23.72 6.43 -14.66
N ASN A 50 -23.58 7.54 -13.92
CA ASN A 50 -23.81 8.88 -14.43
C ASN A 50 -22.55 9.51 -15.09
N MET A 51 -21.41 8.86 -15.04
CA MET A 51 -20.24 9.27 -15.82
C MET A 51 -20.53 9.12 -17.31
N GLU A 52 -20.14 10.10 -18.11
CA GLU A 52 -20.37 10.07 -19.55
C GLU A 52 -19.51 9.00 -20.23
N LYS A 53 -18.25 8.91 -19.83
CA LYS A 53 -17.27 7.93 -20.33
C LYS A 53 -16.41 7.42 -19.17
N PRO A 54 -16.93 6.50 -18.34
CA PRO A 54 -16.18 5.98 -17.21
C PRO A 54 -14.93 5.24 -17.71
N THR A 55 -13.76 5.73 -17.27
CA THR A 55 -12.44 5.22 -17.65
C THR A 55 -11.76 4.64 -16.42
N LEU A 56 -11.28 3.40 -16.51
CA LEU A 56 -10.49 2.79 -15.45
C LEU A 56 -9.05 3.30 -15.51
N VAL A 57 -8.52 3.65 -14.34
CA VAL A 57 -7.11 3.98 -14.12
C VAL A 57 -6.55 2.99 -13.11
N SER A 58 -5.28 2.66 -13.21
CA SER A 58 -4.66 1.69 -12.31
C SER A 58 -3.24 2.08 -11.95
N GLY A 59 -2.83 1.71 -10.75
CA GLY A 59 -1.45 1.81 -10.27
C GLY A 59 -1.01 0.49 -9.68
N THR A 60 0.24 0.11 -9.91
CA THR A 60 0.88 -1.04 -9.29
C THR A 60 2.29 -0.68 -8.88
N ASP A 61 2.66 -0.99 -7.65
CA ASP A 61 4.00 -0.73 -7.12
C ASP A 61 4.31 -1.67 -5.95
N GLY A 62 5.58 -1.74 -5.58
CA GLY A 62 6.06 -2.44 -4.40
C GLY A 62 6.67 -1.50 -3.38
N VAL A 63 6.72 -1.91 -2.11
CA VAL A 63 7.41 -1.14 -1.05
C VAL A 63 8.90 -1.02 -1.32
N GLY A 64 9.49 -2.03 -1.93
CA GLY A 64 10.89 -2.04 -2.34
C GLY A 64 11.86 -2.09 -1.16
N THR A 65 13.03 -1.47 -1.32
CA THR A 65 14.15 -1.65 -0.38
C THR A 65 13.99 -0.98 0.98
N LYS A 66 12.90 -0.24 1.21
CA LYS A 66 12.47 0.23 2.54
C LYS A 66 12.19 -0.95 3.48
N LEU A 67 11.73 -2.10 2.95
CA LEU A 67 11.48 -3.31 3.72
C LEU A 67 12.67 -3.76 4.56
N LYS A 68 13.91 -3.51 4.10
CA LYS A 68 15.10 -3.84 4.89
C LYS A 68 15.17 -3.13 6.24
N LEU A 69 14.59 -1.93 6.36
CA LEU A 69 14.49 -1.22 7.64
C LEU A 69 13.45 -1.89 8.54
N ALA A 70 12.32 -2.29 7.96
CA ALA A 70 11.28 -3.03 8.69
C ALA A 70 11.84 -4.33 9.27
N PHE A 71 12.68 -5.07 8.52
CA PHE A 71 13.33 -6.28 8.99
C PHE A 71 14.32 -6.00 10.12
N ILE A 72 15.19 -4.98 10.00
CA ILE A 72 16.19 -4.64 11.03
C ILE A 72 15.51 -4.18 12.33
N MET A 73 14.40 -3.45 12.22
CA MET A 73 13.67 -2.88 13.36
C MET A 73 12.57 -3.81 13.89
N ASP A 74 12.30 -4.93 13.23
CA ASP A 74 11.16 -5.82 13.48
C ASP A 74 9.84 -5.04 13.60
N LYS A 75 9.62 -4.11 12.65
CA LYS A 75 8.46 -3.22 12.64
C LYS A 75 7.76 -3.29 11.28
N HIS A 76 6.57 -3.90 11.25
CA HIS A 76 5.87 -4.30 10.03
C HIS A 76 4.48 -3.65 9.86
N ASP A 77 4.05 -2.83 10.81
CA ASP A 77 2.72 -2.23 10.87
C ASP A 77 2.49 -1.08 9.88
N THR A 78 3.56 -0.40 9.43
CA THR A 78 3.44 0.82 8.60
C THR A 78 3.70 0.58 7.12
N ILE A 79 4.45 -0.46 6.75
CA ILE A 79 4.86 -0.69 5.35
C ILE A 79 3.69 -1.08 4.43
N GLY A 80 2.59 -1.58 4.99
CA GLY A 80 1.34 -1.79 4.26
C GLY A 80 0.71 -0.48 3.77
N ILE A 81 0.82 0.60 4.58
CA ILE A 81 0.40 1.94 4.17
C ILE A 81 1.25 2.45 3.01
N ASP A 82 2.57 2.21 3.03
CA ASP A 82 3.46 2.54 1.91
C ASP A 82 3.00 1.85 0.62
N CYS A 83 2.72 0.56 0.68
CA CYS A 83 2.27 -0.23 -0.47
C CYS A 83 1.01 0.37 -1.11
N VAL A 84 0.00 0.68 -0.29
CA VAL A 84 -1.25 1.30 -0.78
C VAL A 84 -0.99 2.70 -1.33
N ALA A 85 -0.25 3.52 -0.60
CA ALA A 85 0.01 4.91 -0.97
C ALA A 85 0.70 5.04 -2.34
N MET A 86 1.68 4.16 -2.62
CA MET A 86 2.39 4.14 -3.91
C MET A 86 1.43 3.92 -5.09
N CYS A 87 0.42 3.08 -4.92
CA CYS A 87 -0.54 2.77 -5.97
C CYS A 87 -1.67 3.81 -6.07
N VAL A 88 -2.29 4.19 -4.95
CA VAL A 88 -3.48 5.07 -4.96
C VAL A 88 -3.15 6.53 -5.22
N ASN A 89 -1.96 6.99 -4.86
CA ASN A 89 -1.52 8.35 -5.18
C ASN A 89 -1.34 8.54 -6.69
N ASP A 90 -0.89 7.52 -7.42
CA ASP A 90 -0.79 7.55 -8.88
C ASP A 90 -2.17 7.68 -9.54
N ILE A 91 -3.16 6.94 -9.02
CA ILE A 91 -4.56 7.06 -9.46
C ILE A 91 -5.07 8.48 -9.23
N ALA A 92 -4.85 9.03 -8.03
CA ALA A 92 -5.25 10.40 -7.69
C ALA A 92 -4.54 11.44 -8.59
N CYS A 93 -3.26 11.28 -8.89
CA CYS A 93 -2.53 12.16 -9.80
C CYS A 93 -3.11 12.16 -11.23
N ALA A 94 -3.74 11.06 -11.65
CA ALA A 94 -4.45 10.97 -12.92
C ALA A 94 -5.89 11.53 -12.85
N GLY A 95 -6.34 12.08 -11.70
CA GLY A 95 -7.70 12.57 -11.48
C GLY A 95 -8.70 11.47 -11.10
N GLY A 96 -8.23 10.25 -10.86
CA GLY A 96 -9.07 9.09 -10.56
C GLY A 96 -9.45 8.98 -9.07
N GLU A 97 -10.62 8.41 -8.82
CA GLU A 97 -11.06 7.95 -7.51
C GLU A 97 -10.62 6.48 -7.34
N PRO A 98 -9.82 6.11 -6.32
CA PRO A 98 -9.52 4.72 -6.03
C PRO A 98 -10.79 3.95 -5.65
N LEU A 99 -10.96 2.75 -6.21
CA LEU A 99 -12.11 1.88 -5.97
C LEU A 99 -11.74 0.71 -5.07
N PHE A 100 -10.73 -0.04 -5.47
CA PHE A 100 -10.29 -1.23 -4.74
C PHE A 100 -8.80 -1.48 -4.90
N PHE A 101 -8.30 -2.28 -3.98
CA PHE A 101 -6.90 -2.68 -3.85
C PHE A 101 -6.77 -4.19 -3.76
N LEU A 102 -5.67 -4.71 -4.29
CA LEU A 102 -5.21 -6.09 -4.16
C LEU A 102 -3.75 -6.06 -3.74
N ASP A 103 -3.37 -6.87 -2.76
CA ASP A 103 -1.97 -7.01 -2.33
C ASP A 103 -1.38 -8.35 -2.76
N TYR A 104 -0.06 -8.38 -2.85
CA TYR A 104 0.73 -9.59 -3.04
C TYR A 104 1.86 -9.60 -2.03
N ILE A 105 1.86 -10.59 -1.14
CA ILE A 105 2.90 -10.83 -0.15
C ILE A 105 3.61 -12.13 -0.52
N ALA A 106 4.90 -12.05 -0.86
CA ALA A 106 5.76 -13.21 -1.06
C ALA A 106 6.74 -13.32 0.11
N CYS A 107 6.71 -14.41 0.87
CA CYS A 107 7.53 -14.57 2.08
C CYS A 107 8.32 -15.86 2.06
N GLY A 108 9.48 -15.88 2.75
CA GLY A 108 10.26 -17.11 2.94
C GLY A 108 9.56 -18.10 3.86
N LYS A 109 8.85 -17.57 4.88
CA LYS A 109 8.04 -18.32 5.83
C LYS A 109 6.78 -17.55 6.20
N ASN A 110 5.65 -18.22 6.21
CA ASN A 110 4.39 -17.63 6.64
C ASN A 110 4.31 -17.61 8.18
N GLU A 111 4.50 -16.43 8.76
CA GLU A 111 4.28 -16.15 10.18
C GLU A 111 2.95 -15.41 10.33
N PRO A 112 1.87 -16.08 10.78
CA PRO A 112 0.51 -15.56 10.72
C PRO A 112 0.31 -14.18 11.35
N GLU A 113 0.91 -13.95 12.50
CA GLU A 113 0.81 -12.68 13.22
C GLU A 113 1.54 -11.54 12.48
N LYS A 114 2.71 -11.82 11.89
CA LYS A 114 3.47 -10.87 11.08
C LYS A 114 2.70 -10.51 9.81
N ILE A 115 2.18 -11.52 9.10
CA ILE A 115 1.36 -11.31 7.89
C ILE A 115 0.11 -10.48 8.23
N ALA A 116 -0.58 -10.80 9.32
CA ALA A 116 -1.74 -10.02 9.76
C ALA A 116 -1.36 -8.56 10.08
N THR A 117 -0.20 -8.32 10.69
CA THR A 117 0.31 -6.97 10.96
C THR A 117 0.59 -6.20 9.67
N ILE A 118 1.20 -6.84 8.66
CA ILE A 118 1.42 -6.23 7.35
C ILE A 118 0.08 -5.85 6.71
N VAL A 119 -0.88 -6.77 6.69
CA VAL A 119 -2.20 -6.54 6.09
C VAL A 119 -3.03 -5.53 6.88
N SER A 120 -2.82 -5.39 8.20
CA SER A 120 -3.43 -4.28 8.95
C SER A 120 -2.99 -2.92 8.41
N GLY A 121 -1.69 -2.75 8.09
CA GLY A 121 -1.19 -1.54 7.44
C GLY A 121 -1.75 -1.34 6.03
N VAL A 122 -1.93 -2.41 5.26
CA VAL A 122 -2.62 -2.34 3.94
C VAL A 122 -4.07 -1.87 4.13
N ALA A 123 -4.80 -2.44 5.09
CA ALA A 123 -6.17 -2.04 5.39
C ALA A 123 -6.25 -0.58 5.83
N ASP A 124 -5.34 -0.12 6.69
CA ASP A 124 -5.27 1.29 7.11
C ASP A 124 -5.04 2.24 5.92
N GLY A 125 -4.16 1.87 5.00
CA GLY A 125 -3.95 2.61 3.75
C GLY A 125 -5.20 2.65 2.88
N CYS A 126 -5.92 1.54 2.76
CA CYS A 126 -7.18 1.45 2.04
C CYS A 126 -8.26 2.35 2.66
N VAL A 127 -8.42 2.34 3.98
CA VAL A 127 -9.35 3.26 4.70
C VAL A 127 -8.99 4.72 4.48
N GLN A 128 -7.70 5.07 4.50
CA GLN A 128 -7.25 6.45 4.26
C GLN A 128 -7.56 6.92 2.83
N SER A 129 -7.47 6.02 1.84
CA SER A 129 -7.73 6.31 0.42
C SER A 129 -9.17 6.07 -0.03
N ASP A 130 -10.03 5.57 0.87
CA ASP A 130 -11.40 5.14 0.56
C ASP A 130 -11.46 4.03 -0.49
N ALA A 131 -10.43 3.19 -0.58
CA ALA A 131 -10.40 2.01 -1.41
C ALA A 131 -10.81 0.76 -0.62
N ALA A 132 -11.45 -0.21 -1.26
CA ALA A 132 -11.78 -1.49 -0.63
C ALA A 132 -10.65 -2.53 -0.87
N LEU A 133 -10.15 -3.17 0.17
CA LEU A 133 -9.27 -4.33 0.03
C LEU A 133 -10.13 -5.56 -0.29
N ILE A 134 -10.24 -5.92 -1.57
CA ILE A 134 -11.19 -6.95 -2.04
C ILE A 134 -10.56 -8.31 -2.30
N GLY A 135 -9.26 -8.44 -2.13
CA GLY A 135 -8.51 -9.68 -2.33
C GLY A 135 -7.03 -9.44 -2.24
N GLY A 136 -6.27 -10.50 -2.43
CA GLY A 136 -4.81 -10.51 -2.42
C GLY A 136 -4.29 -11.92 -2.45
N GLU A 137 -2.96 -12.07 -2.35
CA GLU A 137 -2.28 -13.35 -2.32
C GLU A 137 -1.15 -13.31 -1.29
N THR A 138 -1.04 -14.36 -0.49
CA THR A 138 0.12 -14.61 0.37
C THR A 138 0.79 -15.90 -0.08
N ALA A 139 1.97 -15.79 -0.68
CA ALA A 139 2.74 -16.90 -1.20
C ALA A 139 3.93 -17.22 -0.28
N GLU A 140 3.89 -18.38 0.36
CA GLU A 140 5.04 -18.93 1.08
C GLU A 140 5.98 -19.59 0.07
N MET A 141 7.21 -19.08 -0.01
CA MET A 141 8.20 -19.44 -1.04
C MET A 141 9.54 -19.87 -0.38
N PRO A 142 9.57 -21.04 0.26
CA PRO A 142 10.75 -21.53 0.96
C PRO A 142 11.92 -21.72 -0.01
N GLY A 143 13.10 -21.23 0.39
CA GLY A 143 14.31 -21.28 -0.42
C GLY A 143 14.40 -20.24 -1.54
N PHE A 144 13.33 -19.43 -1.77
CA PHE A 144 13.36 -18.28 -2.67
C PHE A 144 13.64 -16.98 -1.91
N TYR A 145 12.94 -16.77 -0.79
CA TYR A 145 13.24 -15.73 0.19
C TYR A 145 13.89 -16.31 1.44
N PRO A 146 14.73 -15.56 2.17
CA PRO A 146 15.10 -15.87 3.54
C PRO A 146 13.86 -16.03 4.41
N GLU A 147 13.91 -16.87 5.47
CA GLU A 147 12.74 -17.18 6.30
C GLU A 147 12.13 -15.95 6.98
N ASP A 148 12.97 -14.95 7.31
CA ASP A 148 12.59 -13.72 8.01
C ASP A 148 12.26 -12.55 7.05
N GLU A 149 12.39 -12.76 5.73
CA GLU A 149 12.18 -11.75 4.71
C GLU A 149 10.92 -12.01 3.88
N TYR A 150 10.38 -10.92 3.33
CA TYR A 150 9.24 -10.95 2.41
C TYR A 150 9.34 -9.79 1.41
N ASP A 151 8.55 -9.87 0.35
CA ASP A 151 8.26 -8.74 -0.53
C ASP A 151 6.77 -8.40 -0.44
N LEU A 152 6.45 -7.13 -0.66
CA LEU A 152 5.09 -6.61 -0.60
C LEU A 152 4.86 -5.68 -1.78
N ALA A 153 3.90 -6.03 -2.61
CA ALA A 153 3.46 -5.24 -3.75
C ALA A 153 1.93 -5.11 -3.75
N GLY A 154 1.43 -4.12 -4.47
CA GLY A 154 0.02 -3.86 -4.58
C GLY A 154 -0.42 -3.48 -5.98
N PHE A 155 -1.72 -3.59 -6.19
CA PHE A 155 -2.41 -3.17 -7.41
C PHE A 155 -3.72 -2.49 -7.01
N ALA A 156 -3.87 -1.24 -7.44
CA ALA A 156 -5.07 -0.46 -7.24
C ALA A 156 -5.78 -0.19 -8.57
N VAL A 157 -7.10 -0.16 -8.52
CA VAL A 157 -7.95 0.27 -9.63
C VAL A 157 -8.78 1.43 -9.17
N GLY A 158 -8.87 2.45 -10.01
CA GLY A 158 -9.72 3.62 -9.83
C GLY A 158 -10.55 3.93 -11.07
N VAL A 159 -11.40 4.91 -10.96
CA VAL A 159 -12.26 5.38 -12.06
C VAL A 159 -12.19 6.89 -12.18
N VAL A 160 -12.30 7.39 -13.40
CA VAL A 160 -12.41 8.80 -13.74
C VAL A 160 -13.32 8.96 -14.97
N ASP A 161 -14.05 10.05 -15.10
CA ASP A 161 -14.67 10.36 -16.40
C ASP A 161 -13.57 10.79 -17.38
N GLU A 162 -13.57 10.28 -18.62
CA GLU A 162 -12.52 10.53 -19.62
C GLU A 162 -12.19 12.03 -19.76
N LYS A 163 -13.20 12.90 -19.67
CA LYS A 163 -13.04 14.37 -19.77
C LYS A 163 -12.26 14.97 -18.60
N ASP A 164 -12.27 14.31 -17.43
CA ASP A 164 -11.64 14.77 -16.19
C ASP A 164 -10.25 14.12 -15.96
N LEU A 165 -9.80 13.29 -16.93
CA LEU A 165 -8.50 12.61 -16.86
C LEU A 165 -7.35 13.64 -16.97
N ILE A 166 -6.52 13.71 -15.92
CA ILE A 166 -5.37 14.60 -15.85
C ILE A 166 -4.20 13.96 -16.61
N THR A 167 -3.80 14.59 -17.71
CA THR A 167 -2.71 14.12 -18.58
C THR A 167 -1.52 15.09 -18.66
N GLY A 168 -1.62 16.23 -18.02
CA GLY A 168 -0.61 17.31 -18.12
C GLY A 168 -0.64 18.10 -19.44
N LYS A 169 -1.52 17.77 -20.39
CA LYS A 169 -1.60 18.46 -21.69
C LYS A 169 -2.09 19.91 -21.60
N GLU A 170 -2.83 20.22 -20.53
CA GLU A 170 -3.41 21.55 -20.30
C GLU A 170 -2.49 22.49 -19.53
N LEU A 171 -1.31 22.03 -19.09
CA LEU A 171 -0.35 22.83 -18.35
C LEU A 171 0.16 24.04 -19.19
N ARG A 172 0.22 25.20 -18.56
CA ARG A 172 0.62 26.49 -19.16
C ARG A 172 1.74 27.15 -18.36
N PRO A 173 2.54 28.04 -19.01
CA PRO A 173 3.63 28.74 -18.31
C PRO A 173 3.20 29.62 -17.14
N GLU A 174 1.92 30.04 -17.08
CA GLU A 174 1.36 30.90 -16.04
C GLU A 174 0.76 30.14 -14.88
N ASP A 175 0.72 28.80 -14.94
CA ASP A 175 0.16 27.95 -13.88
C ASP A 175 0.99 28.06 -12.60
N VAL A 176 0.30 28.03 -11.46
CA VAL A 176 0.92 28.12 -10.13
C VAL A 176 1.13 26.74 -9.56
N LEU A 177 2.35 26.46 -9.10
CA LEU A 177 2.67 25.21 -8.40
C LEU A 177 2.35 25.33 -6.91
N ILE A 178 1.50 24.44 -6.42
CA ILE A 178 1.15 24.32 -4.99
C ILE A 178 1.85 23.09 -4.43
N GLY A 179 2.73 23.28 -3.43
CA GLY A 179 3.40 22.17 -2.74
C GLY A 179 2.59 21.67 -1.56
N MET A 180 2.49 20.37 -1.44
CA MET A 180 1.96 19.69 -0.24
C MET A 180 3.10 19.00 0.52
N ALA A 181 3.16 19.19 1.85
CA ALA A 181 4.20 18.59 2.68
C ALA A 181 4.11 17.05 2.68
N SER A 182 5.27 16.40 2.55
CA SER A 182 5.40 14.96 2.74
C SER A 182 5.39 14.58 4.22
N SER A 183 5.33 13.28 4.50
CA SER A 183 5.53 12.68 5.85
C SER A 183 6.99 12.31 6.13
N GLY A 184 7.88 12.48 5.15
CA GLY A 184 9.27 12.08 5.22
C GLY A 184 9.80 11.65 3.85
N VAL A 185 10.67 10.65 3.81
CA VAL A 185 11.29 10.13 2.57
C VAL A 185 10.30 9.31 1.72
N HIS A 186 9.14 8.97 2.27
CA HIS A 186 8.14 8.07 1.69
C HIS A 186 8.69 6.64 1.52
N SER A 187 8.56 6.04 0.32
CA SER A 187 9.04 4.69 0.03
C SER A 187 10.03 4.62 -1.14
N ASN A 188 10.48 5.77 -1.66
CA ASN A 188 11.41 5.82 -2.78
C ASN A 188 12.84 6.19 -2.32
N GLY A 189 13.83 5.79 -3.12
CA GLY A 189 15.23 6.15 -2.91
C GLY A 189 15.93 5.39 -1.77
N PHE A 190 15.34 4.38 -1.17
CA PHE A 190 15.91 3.68 -0.01
C PHE A 190 17.20 2.90 -0.33
N SER A 191 17.48 2.56 -1.56
CA SER A 191 18.80 2.05 -1.95
C SER A 191 19.91 3.08 -1.70
N LEU A 192 19.64 4.38 -1.92
CA LEU A 192 20.56 5.47 -1.60
C LEU A 192 20.57 5.76 -0.09
N VAL A 193 19.41 5.88 0.53
CA VAL A 193 19.26 6.11 1.99
C VAL A 193 20.11 5.08 2.77
N ARG A 194 20.01 3.80 2.41
CA ARG A 194 20.77 2.71 3.02
C ARG A 194 22.28 2.79 2.80
N LYS A 195 22.75 3.55 1.81
CA LYS A 195 24.18 3.81 1.60
C LYS A 195 24.67 5.06 2.32
N VAL A 196 23.79 6.06 2.49
CA VAL A 196 24.12 7.31 3.17
C VAL A 196 24.18 7.10 4.69
N PHE A 197 23.24 6.33 5.22
CA PHE A 197 23.19 6.01 6.64
C PHE A 197 23.68 4.57 6.86
N GLU A 198 24.40 4.36 7.93
CA GLU A 198 24.78 3.02 8.36
C GLU A 198 23.54 2.30 8.94
N MET A 199 23.03 1.29 8.25
CA MET A 199 21.79 0.60 8.60
C MET A 199 22.04 -0.53 9.59
N THR A 200 22.33 -0.16 10.82
CA THR A 200 22.42 -1.08 11.96
C THR A 200 21.28 -0.80 12.96
N ALA A 201 20.95 -1.78 13.81
CA ALA A 201 19.97 -1.57 14.85
C ALA A 201 20.37 -0.40 15.79
N GLU A 202 21.67 -0.21 16.03
CA GLU A 202 22.20 0.89 16.86
C GLU A 202 21.94 2.26 16.18
N SER A 203 22.33 2.43 14.92
CA SER A 203 22.17 3.70 14.20
C SER A 203 20.70 4.06 14.04
N LEU A 204 19.83 3.08 13.75
CA LEU A 204 18.40 3.30 13.59
C LEU A 204 17.70 3.66 14.91
N ASN A 205 18.20 3.20 16.04
CA ASN A 205 17.69 3.58 17.36
C ASN A 205 18.30 4.89 17.91
N THR A 206 19.24 5.52 17.18
CA THR A 206 19.80 6.81 17.58
C THR A 206 18.73 7.90 17.45
N TYR A 207 18.52 8.64 18.53
CA TYR A 207 17.60 9.77 18.57
C TYR A 207 18.27 11.05 18.04
N TYR A 208 17.54 11.82 17.25
CA TYR A 208 17.97 13.10 16.69
C TYR A 208 17.00 14.20 17.12
N ASP A 209 17.50 15.21 17.82
CA ASP A 209 16.69 16.33 18.28
C ASP A 209 16.01 17.07 17.13
N GLU A 210 16.68 17.20 15.99
CA GLU A 210 16.16 17.86 14.79
C GLU A 210 14.99 17.10 14.16
N LEU A 211 14.92 15.77 14.35
CA LEU A 211 13.82 14.93 13.88
C LEU A 211 12.71 14.78 14.94
N GLY A 212 13.04 15.00 16.22
CA GLY A 212 12.15 14.74 17.34
C GLY A 212 11.84 13.26 17.57
N THR A 213 12.61 12.36 16.94
CA THR A 213 12.42 10.90 17.00
C THR A 213 13.70 10.16 16.64
N THR A 214 13.69 8.83 16.64
CA THR A 214 14.83 8.03 16.19
C THR A 214 14.97 8.06 14.66
N LEU A 215 16.18 7.83 14.15
CA LEU A 215 16.42 7.74 12.71
C LEU A 215 15.52 6.69 12.05
N GLY A 216 15.39 5.52 12.67
CA GLY A 216 14.58 4.44 12.16
C GLY A 216 13.09 4.80 12.06
N GLU A 217 12.53 5.42 13.10
CA GLU A 217 11.13 5.89 13.09
C GLU A 217 10.91 6.96 12.03
N ALA A 218 11.82 7.91 11.88
CA ALA A 218 11.74 8.93 10.83
C ALA A 218 11.78 8.32 9.43
N LEU A 219 12.65 7.32 9.20
CA LEU A 219 12.78 6.64 7.91
C LEU A 219 11.64 5.65 7.64
N LEU A 220 11.04 5.03 8.69
CA LEU A 220 9.88 4.16 8.55
C LEU A 220 8.55 4.92 8.52
N ALA A 221 8.54 6.24 8.73
CA ALA A 221 7.32 7.02 8.58
C ALA A 221 6.64 6.66 7.25
N PRO A 222 5.34 6.26 7.26
CA PRO A 222 4.69 5.77 6.06
C PRO A 222 4.49 6.88 5.04
N THR A 223 4.46 6.50 3.78
CA THR A 223 4.12 7.38 2.67
C THR A 223 2.74 7.99 2.89
N LYS A 224 2.65 9.31 2.79
CA LYS A 224 1.39 10.02 2.95
C LYS A 224 0.44 9.70 1.80
N ILE A 225 -0.80 9.40 2.13
CA ILE A 225 -1.88 9.22 1.15
C ILE A 225 -2.52 10.59 0.88
N TYR A 226 -2.45 11.04 -0.37
CA TYR A 226 -2.89 12.36 -0.79
C TYR A 226 -4.29 12.34 -1.42
N VAL A 227 -4.91 11.18 -1.61
CA VAL A 227 -6.17 10.99 -2.34
C VAL A 227 -7.24 11.99 -1.92
N LYS A 228 -7.60 12.03 -0.63
CA LYS A 228 -8.65 12.94 -0.13
C LYS A 228 -8.29 14.41 -0.31
N ALA A 229 -7.02 14.79 -0.11
CA ALA A 229 -6.57 16.16 -0.28
C ALA A 229 -6.64 16.62 -1.76
N LEU A 230 -6.26 15.74 -2.69
CA LEU A 230 -6.34 15.99 -4.12
C LEU A 230 -7.80 16.07 -4.60
N THR A 231 -8.65 15.12 -4.19
CA THR A 231 -10.07 15.11 -4.57
C THR A 231 -10.78 16.40 -4.13
N VAL A 232 -10.49 16.90 -2.92
CA VAL A 232 -11.04 18.18 -2.44
C VAL A 232 -10.50 19.35 -3.27
N SER A 233 -9.20 19.36 -3.61
CA SER A 233 -8.63 20.46 -4.40
C SER A 233 -9.19 20.50 -5.82
N TYR A 234 -9.44 19.37 -6.47
CA TYR A 234 -10.08 19.31 -7.79
C TYR A 234 -11.50 19.86 -7.81
N THR A 235 -12.22 19.74 -6.69
CA THR A 235 -13.61 20.22 -6.60
C THR A 235 -13.76 21.66 -6.12
N HIS A 236 -12.74 22.25 -5.49
CA HIS A 236 -12.86 23.56 -4.82
C HIS A 236 -11.83 24.59 -5.25
N LEU A 237 -10.80 24.22 -6.01
CA LEU A 237 -9.77 25.15 -6.49
C LEU A 237 -9.87 25.45 -8.00
N THR A 238 -10.89 24.94 -8.67
CA THR A 238 -11.18 25.23 -10.10
C THR A 238 -12.15 26.39 -10.25
#